data_7df0ece7532ce1d8bd61aec0d43089a2
#
_entry.id   7df0ece7532ce1d8bd61aec0d43089a2
#
_cell.length_a   1.000
_cell.length_b   1.000
_cell.length_c   1.000
_cell.angle_alpha   90.00
_cell.angle_beta   90.00
_cell.angle_gamma   90.00
#
_symmetry.space_group_name_H-M   'P 1'
#
loop_
_entity.id
_entity.type
_entity.pdbx_description
1 polymer ?
#
loop_
_entity_poly.entity_id
_entity_poly.type
_entity_poly.pdbx_seq_one_letter_code
_entity_poly.pdbx_strand_id
1 'polypeptide(L)'
;MTRRRRDESAARSAAETDAAGERAALLRAREVATLAALFAVLALAVYWPSLRGPFLSDDMFYVATNPYVHDLSTANLLAVLDPRSPATVFVDNYAPVHLLLHGVAWQLFGEHTTGHHVVNVLLHALGSALLAALFVRAGLSRAVAAGAALLFLLHPANVEAVAWISQAKTPAAFVLSMAALLAQRRRPALGALCFGLALLAKPTAAFALPVAGLLDWTREGRVRWGWLSLWAVLLGGYFFAEFWTHQRSGAADPVDDDLLVRVRSSAAIAARYLWMSATSRGVSTFHEPEPVRSWLGPLWLAGAALAIGVAVRSVVVLRRRSPEAAFWAWAVASFLPISQIFPFLYPMADRYLYFILPGLLGAALFVARDVARRSGGRVATPDWLPRATTFAALVLAVAFAAHSFARAGIWASPVRVLSDAAAHYPNGRMARLVEARRAAQGGDSDAAIAALLRARQLGFNGYEQLQSDPALASLHGDPRFEALVREIATSWVTRFEAKSDATQIELRTLATAYLARGDRDVAIRILERALAQGGPIDARLRDEIDQLRALPR
;
A
#
# COMPACT_ATOMS: atom_id res chain seq x y z
N MET A 1 23.33 36.31 45.81
CA MET A 1 22.58 35.01 45.72
C MET A 1 21.10 35.16 45.28
N THR A 2 20.47 36.30 45.43
CA THR A 2 19.02 36.51 45.20
C THR A 2 18.59 36.69 43.73
N ARG A 3 19.45 37.24 42.85
CA ARG A 3 19.09 37.51 41.44
C ARG A 3 19.05 36.22 40.61
N ARG A 4 20.02 35.32 40.78
CA ARG A 4 20.09 34.02 40.07
C ARG A 4 18.93 33.11 40.40
N ARG A 5 18.45 33.06 41.64
CA ARG A 5 17.23 32.29 42.04
C ARG A 5 15.94 32.85 41.48
N ARG A 6 15.85 34.19 41.30
CA ARG A 6 14.68 34.81 40.64
C ARG A 6 14.63 34.48 39.15
N ASP A 7 15.79 34.53 38.48
CA ASP A 7 15.88 34.23 37.05
C ASP A 7 15.61 32.73 36.76
N GLU A 8 16.08 31.82 37.64
CA GLU A 8 15.76 30.39 37.56
C GLU A 8 14.29 30.09 37.85
N SER A 9 13.64 30.80 38.77
CA SER A 9 12.21 30.69 39.06
C SER A 9 11.33 31.20 37.93
N ALA A 10 11.70 32.34 37.32
CA ALA A 10 11.02 32.91 36.17
C ALA A 10 11.16 32.00 34.93
N ALA A 11 12.33 31.42 34.71
CA ALA A 11 12.54 30.45 33.63
C ALA A 11 11.75 29.14 33.83
N ARG A 12 11.64 28.66 35.07
CA ARG A 12 10.79 27.51 35.41
C ARG A 12 9.30 27.79 35.20
N SER A 13 8.83 28.96 35.69
CA SER A 13 7.43 29.37 35.52
C SER A 13 7.07 29.55 34.04
N ALA A 14 7.95 30.14 33.22
CA ALA A 14 7.78 30.29 31.79
C ALA A 14 7.76 28.91 31.09
N ALA A 15 8.65 28.00 31.48
CA ALA A 15 8.68 26.62 30.95
C ALA A 15 7.46 25.80 31.35
N GLU A 16 6.94 25.98 32.57
CA GLU A 16 5.70 25.34 33.04
C GLU A 16 4.47 25.89 32.34
N THR A 17 4.41 27.19 32.09
CA THR A 17 3.31 27.85 31.36
C THR A 17 3.33 27.43 29.88
N ASP A 18 4.50 27.34 29.25
CA ASP A 18 4.66 26.82 27.90
C ASP A 18 4.27 25.33 27.81
N ALA A 19 4.67 24.52 28.79
CA ALA A 19 4.30 23.11 28.86
C ALA A 19 2.79 22.90 29.11
N ALA A 20 2.16 23.77 29.89
CA ALA A 20 0.71 23.75 30.12
C ALA A 20 -0.07 24.21 28.87
N GLY A 21 0.39 25.26 28.18
CA GLY A 21 -0.14 25.71 26.89
C GLY A 21 0.01 24.64 25.80
N GLU A 22 1.14 23.95 25.77
CA GLU A 22 1.40 22.83 24.86
C GLU A 22 0.50 21.61 25.14
N ARG A 23 0.21 21.32 26.43
CA ARG A 23 -0.73 20.26 26.81
C ARG A 23 -2.18 20.59 26.45
N ALA A 24 -2.57 21.84 26.55
CA ALA A 24 -3.91 22.30 26.17
C ALA A 24 -4.13 22.31 24.64
N ALA A 25 -3.06 22.48 23.86
CA ALA A 25 -3.12 22.48 22.40
C ALA A 25 -3.28 21.06 21.79
N LEU A 26 -2.76 20.01 22.45
CA LEU A 26 -2.82 18.64 21.94
C LEU A 26 -4.24 18.06 22.06
N LEU A 27 -4.60 17.19 21.10
CA LEU A 27 -5.81 16.38 21.24
C LEU A 27 -5.64 15.38 22.40
N ARG A 28 -6.63 15.35 23.29
CA ARG A 28 -6.66 14.38 24.38
C ARG A 28 -7.05 12.99 23.84
N ALA A 29 -6.71 11.93 24.54
CA ALA A 29 -7.06 10.57 24.14
C ALA A 29 -8.58 10.38 23.88
N ARG A 30 -9.44 11.04 24.69
CA ARG A 30 -10.90 11.03 24.49
C ARG A 30 -11.30 11.71 23.18
N GLU A 31 -10.69 12.83 22.82
CA GLU A 31 -10.98 13.56 21.58
C GLU A 31 -10.55 12.74 20.36
N VAL A 32 -9.42 12.07 20.44
CA VAL A 32 -8.96 11.13 19.38
C VAL A 32 -9.92 9.95 19.25
N ALA A 33 -10.37 9.37 20.38
CA ALA A 33 -11.32 8.26 20.38
C ALA A 33 -12.68 8.67 19.80
N THR A 34 -13.19 9.86 20.16
CA THR A 34 -14.44 10.41 19.59
C THR A 34 -14.30 10.63 18.08
N LEU A 35 -13.18 11.21 17.64
CA LEU A 35 -12.91 11.43 16.22
C LEU A 35 -12.79 10.10 15.46
N ALA A 36 -12.12 9.11 16.04
CA ALA A 36 -12.01 7.77 15.46
C ALA A 36 -13.37 7.09 15.32
N ALA A 37 -14.26 7.22 16.31
CA ALA A 37 -15.62 6.68 16.25
C ALA A 37 -16.45 7.37 15.16
N LEU A 38 -16.40 8.69 15.06
CA LEU A 38 -17.08 9.44 14.00
C LEU A 38 -16.55 9.06 12.62
N PHE A 39 -15.24 8.96 12.47
CA PHE A 39 -14.58 8.53 11.23
C PHE A 39 -14.90 7.08 10.88
N ALA A 40 -15.04 6.18 11.88
CA ALA A 40 -15.44 4.80 11.65
C ALA A 40 -16.86 4.71 11.07
N VAL A 41 -17.82 5.46 11.63
CA VAL A 41 -19.20 5.50 11.10
C VAL A 41 -19.21 6.00 9.65
N LEU A 42 -18.50 7.09 9.38
CA LEU A 42 -18.43 7.68 8.04
C LEU A 42 -17.72 6.74 7.05
N ALA A 43 -16.59 6.15 7.45
CA ALA A 43 -15.85 5.22 6.60
C ALA A 43 -16.67 3.96 6.30
N LEU A 44 -17.38 3.38 7.28
CA LEU A 44 -18.26 2.24 7.06
C LEU A 44 -19.38 2.57 6.05
N ALA A 45 -19.93 3.79 6.10
CA ALA A 45 -20.93 4.24 5.12
C ALA A 45 -20.31 4.38 3.71
N VAL A 46 -19.12 4.97 3.59
CA VAL A 46 -18.43 5.17 2.30
C VAL A 46 -17.97 3.85 1.69
N TYR A 47 -17.46 2.92 2.50
CA TYR A 47 -16.96 1.62 2.04
C TYR A 47 -18.02 0.52 2.02
N TRP A 48 -19.28 0.85 2.36
CA TRP A 48 -20.40 -0.11 2.37
C TRP A 48 -20.49 -1.00 1.14
N PRO A 49 -20.29 -0.49 -0.10
CA PRO A 49 -20.39 -1.32 -1.31
C PRO A 49 -19.35 -2.43 -1.40
N SER A 50 -18.16 -2.26 -0.80
CA SER A 50 -17.09 -3.27 -0.81
C SER A 50 -17.22 -4.31 0.29
N LEU A 51 -17.99 -4.07 1.36
CA LEU A 51 -18.04 -4.94 2.55
C LEU A 51 -18.51 -6.37 2.27
N ARG A 52 -19.21 -6.59 1.15
CA ARG A 52 -19.68 -7.90 0.71
C ARG A 52 -18.88 -8.45 -0.48
N GLY A 53 -17.76 -7.82 -0.81
CA GLY A 53 -16.85 -8.29 -1.85
C GLY A 53 -16.24 -9.65 -1.50
N PRO A 54 -15.95 -10.50 -2.48
CA PRO A 54 -15.26 -11.77 -2.28
C PRO A 54 -13.77 -11.55 -1.99
N PHE A 55 -13.06 -12.60 -1.61
CA PHE A 55 -11.60 -12.62 -1.69
C PHE A 55 -11.14 -12.44 -3.14
N LEU A 56 -10.20 -11.53 -3.39
CA LEU A 56 -9.75 -11.13 -4.73
C LEU A 56 -8.22 -11.19 -4.82
N SER A 57 -7.69 -11.68 -5.94
CA SER A 57 -6.27 -11.63 -6.25
C SER A 57 -5.39 -12.13 -5.09
N ASP A 58 -4.55 -11.27 -4.51
CA ASP A 58 -3.63 -11.61 -3.43
C ASP A 58 -4.35 -12.09 -2.15
N ASP A 59 -5.65 -11.81 -1.97
CA ASP A 59 -6.41 -12.32 -0.83
C ASP A 59 -6.41 -13.85 -0.77
N MET A 60 -6.28 -14.50 -1.94
CA MET A 60 -6.16 -15.95 -2.00
C MET A 60 -4.90 -16.44 -1.29
N PHE A 61 -3.75 -15.78 -1.52
CA PHE A 61 -2.46 -16.17 -0.94
C PHE A 61 -2.27 -15.66 0.50
N TYR A 62 -2.80 -14.48 0.82
CA TYR A 62 -2.65 -13.92 2.17
C TYR A 62 -3.67 -14.48 3.15
N VAL A 63 -4.86 -14.88 2.70
CA VAL A 63 -5.98 -15.24 3.57
C VAL A 63 -6.64 -16.56 3.17
N ALA A 64 -7.31 -16.61 2.02
CA ALA A 64 -8.27 -17.67 1.70
C ALA A 64 -7.66 -19.09 1.61
N THR A 65 -6.42 -19.20 1.13
CA THR A 65 -5.72 -20.50 0.99
C THR A 65 -4.45 -20.59 1.84
N ASN A 66 -4.22 -19.64 2.76
CA ASN A 66 -2.99 -19.58 3.54
C ASN A 66 -3.11 -20.39 4.84
N PRO A 67 -2.48 -21.58 4.92
CA PRO A 67 -2.60 -22.42 6.09
C PRO A 67 -1.95 -21.83 7.36
N TYR A 68 -0.98 -20.92 7.20
CA TYR A 68 -0.30 -20.27 8.32
C TYR A 68 -1.16 -19.22 9.04
N VAL A 69 -2.24 -18.73 8.40
CA VAL A 69 -3.20 -17.82 9.03
C VAL A 69 -4.47 -18.53 9.50
N HIS A 70 -4.76 -19.72 8.96
CA HIS A 70 -5.93 -20.50 9.35
C HIS A 70 -5.77 -21.17 10.73
N ASP A 71 -4.54 -21.47 11.13
CA ASP A 71 -4.22 -22.05 12.43
C ASP A 71 -3.10 -21.23 13.09
N LEU A 72 -3.39 -20.64 14.26
CA LEU A 72 -2.44 -19.86 15.06
C LEU A 72 -1.69 -20.75 16.07
N SER A 73 -1.35 -22.00 15.68
CA SER A 73 -0.47 -22.86 16.47
C SER A 73 0.89 -22.22 16.69
N THR A 74 1.60 -22.62 17.74
CA THR A 74 2.95 -22.12 18.05
C THR A 74 3.90 -22.33 16.86
N ALA A 75 3.77 -23.44 16.14
CA ALA A 75 4.57 -23.73 14.95
C ALA A 75 4.34 -22.71 13.84
N ASN A 76 3.08 -22.38 13.53
CA ASN A 76 2.73 -21.40 12.52
C ASN A 76 3.11 -19.96 12.94
N LEU A 77 2.94 -19.62 14.22
CA LEU A 77 3.40 -18.33 14.75
C LEU A 77 4.90 -18.14 14.60
N LEU A 78 5.69 -19.16 14.90
CA LEU A 78 7.15 -19.14 14.72
C LEU A 78 7.51 -19.06 13.23
N ALA A 79 6.81 -19.81 12.37
CA ALA A 79 7.01 -19.77 10.93
C ALA A 79 6.72 -18.37 10.35
N VAL A 80 5.67 -17.70 10.78
CA VAL A 80 5.34 -16.33 10.33
C VAL A 80 6.41 -15.31 10.75
N LEU A 81 7.08 -15.53 11.89
CA LEU A 81 8.13 -14.63 12.39
C LEU A 81 9.51 -14.91 11.75
N ASP A 82 9.74 -16.09 11.20
CA ASP A 82 11.02 -16.44 10.57
C ASP A 82 11.05 -16.01 9.08
N PRO A 83 11.93 -15.06 8.68
CA PRO A 83 12.03 -14.59 7.30
C PRO A 83 12.50 -15.67 6.31
N ARG A 84 12.96 -16.84 6.80
CA ARG A 84 13.43 -17.96 5.98
C ARG A 84 12.38 -19.07 5.84
N SER A 85 11.28 -18.96 6.55
CA SER A 85 10.27 -20.01 6.62
C SER A 85 9.47 -20.13 5.32
N PRO A 86 8.85 -21.30 5.10
CA PRO A 86 7.88 -21.46 4.00
C PRO A 86 6.69 -20.49 4.08
N ALA A 87 6.31 -19.99 5.25
CA ALA A 87 5.23 -19.02 5.41
C ALA A 87 5.54 -17.70 4.68
N THR A 88 6.79 -17.25 4.75
CA THR A 88 7.26 -16.04 4.07
C THR A 88 7.34 -16.24 2.55
N VAL A 89 7.82 -17.42 2.13
CA VAL A 89 7.88 -17.79 0.72
C VAL A 89 6.47 -17.90 0.11
N PHE A 90 5.49 -18.38 0.87
CA PHE A 90 4.11 -18.50 0.41
C PHE A 90 3.50 -17.19 -0.05
N VAL A 91 3.81 -16.09 0.64
CA VAL A 91 3.27 -14.76 0.34
C VAL A 91 4.26 -13.86 -0.40
N ASP A 92 5.47 -14.36 -0.69
CA ASP A 92 6.56 -13.63 -1.34
C ASP A 92 6.84 -12.25 -0.71
N ASN A 93 6.77 -12.20 0.63
CA ASN A 93 6.86 -10.95 1.39
C ASN A 93 7.13 -11.22 2.87
N TYR A 94 8.06 -10.51 3.50
CA TYR A 94 8.27 -10.56 4.94
C TYR A 94 7.42 -9.51 5.67
N ALA A 95 6.21 -9.89 6.05
CA ALA A 95 5.26 -9.02 6.72
C ALA A 95 4.53 -9.75 7.89
N PRO A 96 5.26 -10.15 8.96
CA PRO A 96 4.68 -10.97 10.02
C PRO A 96 3.48 -10.32 10.72
N VAL A 97 3.49 -9.02 11.00
CA VAL A 97 2.34 -8.33 11.61
C VAL A 97 1.11 -8.37 10.69
N HIS A 98 1.29 -8.32 9.38
CA HIS A 98 0.21 -8.46 8.42
C HIS A 98 -0.41 -9.86 8.44
N LEU A 99 0.43 -10.91 8.41
CA LEU A 99 -0.05 -12.29 8.48
C LEU A 99 -0.74 -12.58 9.82
N LEU A 100 -0.19 -12.11 10.94
CA LEU A 100 -0.82 -12.24 12.25
C LEU A 100 -2.17 -11.52 12.33
N LEU A 101 -2.29 -10.33 11.72
CA LEU A 101 -3.56 -9.61 11.64
C LEU A 101 -4.61 -10.42 10.86
N HIS A 102 -4.23 -11.03 9.73
CA HIS A 102 -5.11 -11.91 8.99
C HIS A 102 -5.42 -13.20 9.76
N GLY A 103 -4.46 -13.76 10.48
CA GLY A 103 -4.69 -14.90 11.35
C GLY A 103 -5.74 -14.62 12.42
N VAL A 104 -5.63 -13.49 13.12
CA VAL A 104 -6.65 -13.07 14.09
C VAL A 104 -8.01 -12.85 13.42
N ALA A 105 -8.04 -12.18 12.26
CA ALA A 105 -9.27 -11.95 11.51
C ALA A 105 -9.90 -13.28 11.06
N TRP A 106 -9.09 -14.26 10.64
CA TRP A 106 -9.58 -15.59 10.25
C TRP A 106 -10.19 -16.35 11.44
N GLN A 107 -9.57 -16.31 12.62
CA GLN A 107 -10.15 -16.94 13.82
C GLN A 107 -11.51 -16.32 14.21
N LEU A 108 -11.71 -15.04 13.92
CA LEU A 108 -12.96 -14.33 14.25
C LEU A 108 -14.05 -14.50 13.20
N PHE A 109 -13.68 -14.54 11.93
CA PHE A 109 -14.62 -14.41 10.81
C PHE A 109 -14.58 -15.59 9.82
N GLY A 110 -13.52 -16.41 9.85
CA GLY A 110 -13.34 -17.51 8.89
C GLY A 110 -13.41 -17.01 7.44
N GLU A 111 -14.26 -17.64 6.64
CA GLU A 111 -14.49 -17.30 5.25
C GLU A 111 -15.41 -16.08 5.03
N HIS A 112 -15.97 -15.50 6.10
CA HIS A 112 -16.87 -14.36 6.00
C HIS A 112 -16.12 -13.06 5.71
N THR A 113 -16.01 -12.70 4.43
CA THR A 113 -15.22 -11.55 3.94
C THR A 113 -15.60 -10.22 4.56
N THR A 114 -16.87 -10.02 4.93
CA THR A 114 -17.34 -8.76 5.56
C THR A 114 -16.53 -8.38 6.79
N GLY A 115 -16.19 -9.34 7.66
CA GLY A 115 -15.38 -9.08 8.86
C GLY A 115 -13.99 -8.57 8.51
N HIS A 116 -13.34 -9.18 7.52
CA HIS A 116 -12.02 -8.77 7.03
C HIS A 116 -12.04 -7.35 6.44
N HIS A 117 -13.05 -7.00 5.64
CA HIS A 117 -13.24 -5.64 5.14
C HIS A 117 -13.42 -4.62 6.27
N VAL A 118 -14.26 -4.95 7.27
CA VAL A 118 -14.52 -4.06 8.42
C VAL A 118 -13.23 -3.77 9.19
N VAL A 119 -12.33 -4.74 9.36
CA VAL A 119 -11.02 -4.52 10.00
C VAL A 119 -10.23 -3.43 9.26
N ASN A 120 -10.14 -3.50 7.93
CA ASN A 120 -9.43 -2.50 7.13
C ASN A 120 -10.05 -1.10 7.29
N VAL A 121 -11.38 -1.01 7.21
CA VAL A 121 -12.12 0.26 7.36
C VAL A 121 -11.90 0.88 8.74
N LEU A 122 -11.93 0.08 9.81
CA LEU A 122 -11.70 0.57 11.17
C LEU A 122 -10.25 1.01 11.39
N LEU A 123 -9.27 0.28 10.84
CA LEU A 123 -7.86 0.68 10.87
C LEU A 123 -7.65 2.00 10.10
N HIS A 124 -8.30 2.19 8.97
CA HIS A 124 -8.23 3.43 8.19
C HIS A 124 -8.82 4.62 8.97
N ALA A 125 -9.97 4.43 9.60
CA ALA A 125 -10.61 5.45 10.44
C ALA A 125 -9.72 5.84 11.64
N LEU A 126 -9.16 4.85 12.33
CA LEU A 126 -8.23 5.08 13.45
C LEU A 126 -6.96 5.81 12.98
N GLY A 127 -6.37 5.37 11.87
CA GLY A 127 -5.19 6.01 11.28
C GLY A 127 -5.44 7.47 10.92
N SER A 128 -6.61 7.77 10.36
CA SER A 128 -7.03 9.15 10.03
C SER A 128 -7.21 10.02 11.28
N ALA A 129 -7.78 9.48 12.37
CA ALA A 129 -7.89 10.21 13.64
C ALA A 129 -6.52 10.48 14.28
N LEU A 130 -5.60 9.52 14.23
CA LEU A 130 -4.22 9.69 14.69
C LEU A 130 -3.45 10.70 13.82
N LEU A 131 -3.72 10.75 12.51
CA LEU A 131 -3.17 11.77 11.61
C LEU A 131 -3.62 13.18 12.02
N ALA A 132 -4.89 13.37 12.38
CA ALA A 132 -5.36 14.64 12.94
C ALA A 132 -4.58 15.03 14.19
N ALA A 133 -4.34 14.08 15.10
CA ALA A 133 -3.56 14.34 16.31
C ALA A 133 -2.10 14.73 15.97
N LEU A 134 -1.51 14.11 14.95
CA LEU A 134 -0.16 14.47 14.49
C LEU A 134 -0.11 15.87 13.87
N PHE A 135 -1.10 16.25 13.06
CA PHE A 135 -1.21 17.59 12.49
C PHE A 135 -1.36 18.66 13.58
N VAL A 136 -2.20 18.42 14.60
CA VAL A 136 -2.32 19.32 15.77
C VAL A 136 -0.97 19.43 16.48
N ARG A 137 -0.29 18.30 16.69
CA ARG A 137 1.05 18.27 17.30
C ARG A 137 2.08 19.03 16.49
N ALA A 138 1.98 19.03 15.15
CA ALA A 138 2.85 19.80 14.27
C ALA A 138 2.55 21.31 14.28
N GLY A 139 1.47 21.74 14.95
CA GLY A 139 1.12 23.17 15.13
C GLY A 139 0.02 23.67 14.19
N LEU A 140 -0.79 22.78 13.62
CA LEU A 140 -2.04 23.17 12.93
C LEU A 140 -3.18 23.30 13.94
N SER A 141 -4.18 24.14 13.64
CA SER A 141 -5.38 24.25 14.47
C SER A 141 -6.19 22.96 14.44
N ARG A 142 -6.96 22.68 15.50
CA ARG A 142 -7.78 21.46 15.62
C ARG A 142 -8.76 21.29 14.45
N ALA A 143 -9.41 22.39 14.03
CA ALA A 143 -10.36 22.37 12.92
C ALA A 143 -9.68 22.03 11.59
N VAL A 144 -8.52 22.67 11.28
CA VAL A 144 -7.75 22.40 10.07
C VAL A 144 -7.22 20.96 10.05
N ALA A 145 -6.72 20.49 11.20
CA ALA A 145 -6.21 19.13 11.33
C ALA A 145 -7.31 18.08 11.15
N ALA A 146 -8.48 18.27 11.75
CA ALA A 146 -9.64 17.38 11.59
C ALA A 146 -10.16 17.39 10.15
N GLY A 147 -10.27 18.57 9.52
CA GLY A 147 -10.68 18.70 8.13
C GLY A 147 -9.71 18.02 7.16
N ALA A 148 -8.40 18.17 7.36
CA ALA A 148 -7.40 17.50 6.54
C ALA A 148 -7.43 15.97 6.71
N ALA A 149 -7.58 15.50 7.94
CA ALA A 149 -7.73 14.07 8.22
C ALA A 149 -9.04 13.51 7.64
N LEU A 150 -10.12 14.28 7.62
CA LEU A 150 -11.37 13.94 6.95
C LEU A 150 -11.17 13.82 5.43
N LEU A 151 -10.46 14.76 4.81
CA LEU A 151 -10.13 14.67 3.38
C LEU A 151 -9.26 13.45 3.08
N PHE A 152 -8.32 13.09 3.95
CA PHE A 152 -7.56 11.85 3.83
C PHE A 152 -8.46 10.61 3.96
N LEU A 153 -9.37 10.59 4.95
CA LEU A 153 -10.33 9.49 5.17
C LEU A 153 -11.19 9.24 3.92
N LEU A 154 -11.63 10.31 3.28
CA LEU A 154 -12.58 10.26 2.16
C LEU A 154 -11.91 10.22 0.79
N HIS A 155 -10.58 10.23 0.72
CA HIS A 155 -9.88 10.38 -0.55
C HIS A 155 -9.98 9.13 -1.44
N PRO A 156 -10.43 9.23 -2.71
CA PRO A 156 -10.66 8.07 -3.59
C PRO A 156 -9.44 7.20 -3.87
N ALA A 157 -8.23 7.75 -3.86
CA ALA A 157 -7.01 6.98 -4.02
C ALA A 157 -6.71 6.03 -2.84
N ASN A 158 -7.39 6.20 -1.70
CA ASN A 158 -7.25 5.28 -0.56
C ASN A 158 -8.12 4.03 -0.69
N VAL A 159 -9.04 4.00 -1.67
CA VAL A 159 -10.02 2.91 -1.78
C VAL A 159 -9.36 1.57 -2.02
N GLU A 160 -8.35 1.48 -2.89
CA GLU A 160 -7.60 0.24 -3.10
C GLU A 160 -6.98 -0.26 -1.77
N ALA A 161 -6.37 0.63 -0.98
CA ALA A 161 -5.71 0.27 0.27
C ALA A 161 -6.67 -0.15 1.39
N VAL A 162 -7.96 0.18 1.28
CA VAL A 162 -8.96 -0.06 2.33
C VAL A 162 -9.98 -1.11 1.93
N ALA A 163 -10.47 -1.08 0.68
CA ALA A 163 -11.46 -2.02 0.17
C ALA A 163 -10.88 -3.40 -0.14
N TRP A 164 -9.60 -3.50 -0.52
CA TRP A 164 -8.93 -4.77 -0.81
C TRP A 164 -8.44 -5.42 0.49
N ILE A 165 -8.89 -6.64 0.79
CA ILE A 165 -8.65 -7.33 2.08
C ILE A 165 -7.15 -7.48 2.36
N SER A 166 -6.35 -7.96 1.39
CA SER A 166 -4.91 -8.17 1.56
C SER A 166 -4.11 -6.88 1.77
N GLN A 167 -4.73 -5.72 1.57
CA GLN A 167 -4.11 -4.44 1.90
C GLN A 167 -4.25 -4.04 3.38
N ALA A 168 -4.78 -4.90 4.28
CA ALA A 168 -4.77 -4.70 5.74
C ALA A 168 -3.43 -4.20 6.27
N LYS A 169 -2.34 -4.65 5.66
CA LYS A 169 -0.97 -4.17 5.94
C LYS A 169 -0.81 -2.66 5.82
N THR A 170 -1.53 -2.02 4.89
CA THR A 170 -1.39 -0.58 4.62
C THR A 170 -1.97 0.27 5.74
N PRO A 171 -3.27 0.17 6.11
CA PRO A 171 -3.82 0.92 7.22
C PRO A 171 -3.23 0.47 8.58
N ALA A 172 -2.85 -0.79 8.78
CA ALA A 172 -2.21 -1.24 10.01
C ALA A 172 -0.83 -0.59 10.20
N ALA A 173 0.04 -0.62 9.19
CA ALA A 173 1.34 0.05 9.23
C ALA A 173 1.19 1.56 9.43
N PHE A 174 0.16 2.17 8.84
CA PHE A 174 -0.12 3.59 9.02
C PHE A 174 -0.52 3.92 10.46
N VAL A 175 -1.44 3.17 11.07
CA VAL A 175 -1.84 3.32 12.49
C VAL A 175 -0.62 3.21 13.40
N LEU A 176 0.20 2.18 13.21
CA LEU A 176 1.42 1.95 13.99
C LEU A 176 2.46 3.06 13.78
N SER A 177 2.63 3.57 12.55
CA SER A 177 3.51 4.70 12.25
C SER A 177 3.02 5.99 12.92
N MET A 178 1.72 6.27 12.90
CA MET A 178 1.15 7.43 13.60
C MET A 178 1.33 7.30 15.11
N ALA A 179 1.08 6.12 15.67
CA ALA A 179 1.33 5.84 17.09
C ALA A 179 2.80 6.03 17.47
N ALA A 180 3.73 5.55 16.63
CA ALA A 180 5.16 5.73 16.81
C ALA A 180 5.54 7.22 16.85
N LEU A 181 5.13 8.00 15.84
CA LEU A 181 5.39 9.43 15.76
C LEU A 181 4.76 10.21 16.93
N LEU A 182 3.59 9.83 17.39
CA LEU A 182 2.93 10.45 18.54
C LEU A 182 3.58 10.06 19.87
N ALA A 183 4.07 8.82 20.02
CA ALA A 183 4.68 8.33 21.26
C ALA A 183 6.14 8.76 21.44
N GLN A 184 6.91 8.92 20.36
CA GLN A 184 8.38 9.04 20.35
C GLN A 184 8.99 10.00 21.38
N ARG A 185 8.27 11.08 21.72
CA ARG A 185 8.81 12.10 22.66
C ARG A 185 8.54 11.79 24.13
N ARG A 186 7.33 11.35 24.45
CA ARG A 186 6.89 11.14 25.84
C ARG A 186 7.08 9.70 26.30
N ARG A 187 7.02 8.74 25.36
CA ARG A 187 7.16 7.30 25.57
C ARG A 187 8.03 6.70 24.49
N PRO A 188 9.32 7.04 24.45
CA PRO A 188 10.17 6.70 23.30
C PRO A 188 10.34 5.21 23.07
N ALA A 189 10.32 4.39 24.12
CA ALA A 189 10.32 2.93 23.98
C ALA A 189 9.05 2.42 23.28
N LEU A 190 7.87 2.95 23.62
CA LEU A 190 6.62 2.65 22.92
C LEU A 190 6.68 3.14 21.46
N GLY A 191 7.30 4.30 21.22
CA GLY A 191 7.53 4.80 19.86
C GLY A 191 8.38 3.85 19.03
N ALA A 192 9.48 3.33 19.59
CA ALA A 192 10.34 2.36 18.93
C ALA A 192 9.62 1.02 18.68
N LEU A 193 8.85 0.54 19.65
CA LEU A 193 8.04 -0.68 19.49
C LEU A 193 7.01 -0.52 18.36
N CYS A 194 6.23 0.57 18.36
CA CYS A 194 5.26 0.83 17.30
C CYS A 194 5.93 0.98 15.93
N PHE A 195 7.11 1.60 15.85
CA PHE A 195 7.86 1.71 14.60
C PHE A 195 8.33 0.34 14.08
N GLY A 196 8.88 -0.50 14.96
CA GLY A 196 9.27 -1.88 14.61
C GLY A 196 8.09 -2.70 14.11
N LEU A 197 6.95 -2.65 14.81
CA LEU A 197 5.72 -3.33 14.38
C LEU A 197 5.17 -2.77 13.06
N ALA A 198 5.31 -1.45 12.83
CA ALA A 198 4.90 -0.82 11.57
C ALA A 198 5.72 -1.35 10.38
N LEU A 199 7.04 -1.50 10.54
CA LEU A 199 7.93 -2.11 9.54
C LEU A 199 7.53 -3.56 9.27
N LEU A 200 7.28 -4.34 10.33
CA LEU A 200 6.83 -5.73 10.24
C LEU A 200 5.41 -5.88 9.64
N ALA A 201 4.64 -4.79 9.54
CA ALA A 201 3.39 -4.77 8.78
C ALA A 201 3.63 -4.38 7.30
N LYS A 202 4.43 -3.32 7.05
CA LYS A 202 4.75 -2.86 5.69
C LYS A 202 6.01 -1.98 5.68
N PRO A 203 7.00 -2.25 4.78
CA PRO A 203 8.27 -1.51 4.72
C PRO A 203 8.12 -0.01 4.45
N THR A 204 7.02 0.42 3.84
CA THR A 204 6.73 1.85 3.61
C THR A 204 6.73 2.66 4.91
N ALA A 205 6.52 2.03 6.09
CA ALA A 205 6.62 2.67 7.40
C ALA A 205 8.00 3.31 7.67
N ALA A 206 9.03 2.97 6.91
CA ALA A 206 10.36 3.58 6.96
C ALA A 206 10.34 5.11 6.88
N PHE A 207 9.32 5.71 6.21
CA PHE A 207 9.14 7.16 6.13
C PHE A 207 9.10 7.82 7.53
N ALA A 208 8.64 7.10 8.55
CA ALA A 208 8.47 7.66 9.88
C ALA A 208 9.80 8.05 10.54
N LEU A 209 10.92 7.40 10.18
CA LEU A 209 12.24 7.72 10.73
C LEU A 209 12.70 9.16 10.38
N PRO A 210 12.82 9.58 9.11
CA PRO A 210 13.19 10.96 8.78
C PRO A 210 12.15 11.98 9.28
N VAL A 211 10.86 11.64 9.27
CA VAL A 211 9.79 12.50 9.80
C VAL A 211 9.99 12.73 11.29
N ALA A 212 10.29 11.70 12.08
CA ALA A 212 10.55 11.80 13.50
C ALA A 212 11.74 12.73 13.80
N GLY A 213 12.85 12.55 13.07
CA GLY A 213 14.05 13.40 13.21
C GLY A 213 13.78 14.86 12.88
N LEU A 214 13.06 15.13 11.79
CA LEU A 214 12.73 16.49 11.38
C LEU A 214 11.73 17.18 12.32
N LEU A 215 10.74 16.46 12.84
CA LEU A 215 9.83 17.00 13.86
C LEU A 215 10.55 17.35 15.16
N ASP A 216 11.52 16.54 15.59
CA ASP A 216 12.37 16.90 16.74
C ASP A 216 13.24 18.12 16.44
N TRP A 217 13.94 18.10 15.30
CA TRP A 217 14.86 19.17 14.92
C TRP A 217 14.17 20.53 14.71
N THR A 218 13.03 20.54 14.03
CA THR A 218 12.29 21.78 13.78
C THR A 218 11.70 22.39 15.05
N ARG A 219 11.44 21.57 16.06
CA ARG A 219 10.80 22.00 17.30
C ARG A 219 11.80 22.35 18.40
N GLU A 220 12.86 21.58 18.57
CA GLU A 220 13.84 21.72 19.65
C GLU A 220 15.20 22.24 19.18
N GLY A 221 15.41 22.37 17.87
CA GLY A 221 16.70 22.70 17.29
C GLY A 221 17.75 21.58 17.37
N ARG A 222 17.37 20.42 17.90
CA ARG A 222 18.23 19.24 18.07
C ARG A 222 17.47 17.96 17.79
N VAL A 223 18.20 16.93 17.36
CA VAL A 223 17.71 15.58 17.11
C VAL A 223 18.07 14.69 18.29
N ARG A 224 17.15 13.87 18.77
CA ARG A 224 17.38 12.91 19.87
C ARG A 224 17.95 11.61 19.32
N TRP A 225 19.23 11.64 18.95
CA TRP A 225 19.92 10.56 18.26
C TRP A 225 19.83 9.20 18.96
N GLY A 226 19.84 9.14 20.30
CA GLY A 226 19.79 7.87 21.04
C GLY A 226 18.56 7.01 20.68
N TRP A 227 17.37 7.60 20.56
CA TRP A 227 16.17 6.88 20.17
C TRP A 227 16.05 6.69 18.66
N LEU A 228 16.49 7.67 17.88
CA LEU A 228 16.47 7.56 16.41
C LEU A 228 17.51 6.56 15.90
N SER A 229 18.64 6.37 16.56
CA SER A 229 19.58 5.29 16.23
C SER A 229 18.95 3.90 16.48
N LEU A 230 18.14 3.74 17.54
CA LEU A 230 17.38 2.50 17.72
C LEU A 230 16.40 2.28 16.56
N TRP A 231 15.68 3.32 16.11
CA TRP A 231 14.81 3.20 14.94
C TRP A 231 15.61 2.85 13.66
N ALA A 232 16.80 3.43 13.48
CA ALA A 232 17.67 3.10 12.36
C ALA A 232 18.17 1.64 12.42
N VAL A 233 18.49 1.13 13.62
CA VAL A 233 18.84 -0.29 13.82
C VAL A 233 17.65 -1.20 13.51
N LEU A 234 16.44 -0.87 13.98
CA LEU A 234 15.23 -1.64 13.66
C LEU A 234 14.96 -1.66 12.13
N LEU A 235 15.14 -0.51 11.47
CA LEU A 235 15.01 -0.41 10.02
C LEU A 235 16.05 -1.26 9.29
N GLY A 236 17.31 -1.20 9.71
CA GLY A 236 18.40 -2.00 9.15
C GLY A 236 18.16 -3.51 9.34
N GLY A 237 17.73 -3.92 10.54
CA GLY A 237 17.35 -5.31 10.83
C GLY A 237 16.18 -5.80 9.97
N TYR A 238 15.16 -4.95 9.79
CA TYR A 238 14.05 -5.26 8.90
C TYR A 238 14.50 -5.45 7.44
N PHE A 239 15.30 -4.51 6.90
CA PHE A 239 15.81 -4.65 5.53
C PHE A 239 16.73 -5.85 5.35
N PHE A 240 17.47 -6.22 6.37
CA PHE A 240 18.26 -7.45 6.33
C PHE A 240 17.36 -8.69 6.23
N ALA A 241 16.27 -8.76 7.01
CA ALA A 241 15.30 -9.85 6.94
C ALA A 241 14.59 -9.88 5.58
N GLU A 242 14.15 -8.73 5.08
CA GLU A 242 13.48 -8.58 3.77
C GLU A 242 14.41 -8.96 2.61
N PHE A 243 15.69 -8.57 2.68
CA PHE A 243 16.69 -8.96 1.69
C PHE A 243 16.83 -10.49 1.58
N TRP A 244 16.83 -11.20 2.73
CA TRP A 244 16.86 -12.66 2.75
C TRP A 244 15.63 -13.29 2.08
N THR A 245 14.47 -12.71 2.28
CA THR A 245 13.23 -13.17 1.65
C THR A 245 13.30 -12.99 0.12
N HIS A 246 13.68 -11.79 -0.33
CA HIS A 246 13.71 -11.47 -1.77
C HIS A 246 14.82 -12.16 -2.56
N GLN A 247 15.89 -12.63 -1.93
CA GLN A 247 16.91 -13.44 -2.62
C GLN A 247 16.32 -14.71 -3.25
N ARG A 248 15.19 -15.20 -2.74
CA ARG A 248 14.48 -16.38 -3.23
C ARG A 248 13.49 -16.09 -4.35
N SER A 249 12.97 -14.87 -4.40
CA SER A 249 11.86 -14.49 -5.30
C SER A 249 12.32 -13.96 -6.65
N GLY A 250 13.57 -13.53 -6.75
CA GLY A 250 14.10 -12.81 -7.90
C GLY A 250 13.82 -11.31 -7.86
N ALA A 251 14.62 -10.53 -8.55
CA ALA A 251 14.43 -9.09 -8.67
C ALA A 251 13.22 -8.77 -9.57
N ALA A 252 12.50 -7.70 -9.26
CA ALA A 252 11.49 -7.16 -10.16
C ALA A 252 12.16 -6.62 -11.44
N ASP A 253 11.53 -6.85 -12.59
CA ASP A 253 12.02 -6.29 -13.85
C ASP A 253 11.86 -4.76 -13.84
N PRO A 254 12.86 -4.03 -14.35
CA PRO A 254 12.74 -2.58 -14.46
C PRO A 254 11.68 -2.21 -15.50
N VAL A 255 11.06 -1.04 -15.33
CA VAL A 255 10.08 -0.49 -16.27
C VAL A 255 10.70 -0.22 -17.66
N ASP A 256 12.00 -0.05 -17.71
CA ASP A 256 12.83 0.06 -18.91
C ASP A 256 14.30 -0.15 -18.53
N ASP A 257 15.12 -0.68 -19.43
CA ASP A 257 16.55 -0.91 -19.19
C ASP A 257 17.35 0.41 -19.15
N ASP A 258 16.90 1.44 -19.91
CA ASP A 258 17.55 2.76 -19.92
C ASP A 258 17.21 3.56 -18.64
N LEU A 259 18.23 3.87 -17.85
CA LEU A 259 18.14 4.66 -16.63
C LEU A 259 17.48 6.04 -16.87
N LEU A 260 17.78 6.69 -18.01
CA LEU A 260 17.18 8.00 -18.32
C LEU A 260 15.68 7.88 -18.62
N VAL A 261 15.24 6.78 -19.25
CA VAL A 261 13.80 6.48 -19.41
C VAL A 261 13.16 6.26 -18.05
N ARG A 262 13.82 5.51 -17.15
CA ARG A 262 13.31 5.30 -15.78
C ARG A 262 13.18 6.61 -15.00
N VAL A 263 14.18 7.50 -15.07
CA VAL A 263 14.14 8.82 -14.41
C VAL A 263 12.99 9.69 -14.95
N ARG A 264 12.81 9.74 -16.27
CA ARG A 264 11.68 10.47 -16.89
C ARG A 264 10.33 9.86 -16.49
N SER A 265 10.23 8.54 -16.50
CA SER A 265 9.02 7.82 -16.08
C SER A 265 8.71 8.05 -14.60
N SER A 266 9.72 8.04 -13.73
CA SER A 266 9.60 8.38 -12.31
C SER A 266 9.03 9.78 -12.09
N ALA A 267 9.57 10.77 -12.80
CA ALA A 267 9.06 12.15 -12.73
C ALA A 267 7.60 12.25 -13.23
N ALA A 268 7.25 11.55 -14.31
CA ALA A 268 5.88 11.50 -14.81
C ALA A 268 4.92 10.83 -13.80
N ILE A 269 5.35 9.77 -13.13
CA ILE A 269 4.58 9.11 -12.05
C ILE A 269 4.38 10.07 -10.88
N ALA A 270 5.40 10.83 -10.47
CA ALA A 270 5.26 11.84 -9.42
C ALA A 270 4.21 12.92 -9.78
N ALA A 271 4.22 13.40 -11.04
CA ALA A 271 3.22 14.34 -11.53
C ALA A 271 1.80 13.73 -11.52
N ARG A 272 1.65 12.47 -11.93
CA ARG A 272 0.36 11.75 -11.87
C ARG A 272 -0.14 11.61 -10.43
N TYR A 273 0.72 11.24 -9.46
CA TYR A 273 0.33 11.16 -8.06
C TYR A 273 -0.07 12.52 -7.49
N LEU A 274 0.62 13.61 -7.84
CA LEU A 274 0.19 14.94 -7.43
C LEU A 274 -1.19 15.30 -8.01
N TRP A 275 -1.40 15.00 -9.30
CA TRP A 275 -2.70 15.20 -9.93
C TRP A 275 -3.81 14.39 -9.27
N MET A 276 -3.58 13.12 -8.99
CA MET A 276 -4.52 12.25 -8.27
C MET A 276 -4.80 12.78 -6.86
N SER A 277 -3.77 13.24 -6.14
CA SER A 277 -3.92 13.82 -4.80
C SER A 277 -4.77 15.09 -4.78
N ALA A 278 -4.71 15.90 -5.83
CA ALA A 278 -5.41 17.17 -5.91
C ALA A 278 -6.86 17.03 -6.45
N THR A 279 -7.08 16.08 -7.35
CA THR A 279 -8.32 16.00 -8.15
C THR A 279 -9.10 14.71 -7.95
N SER A 280 -8.52 13.70 -7.31
CA SER A 280 -9.02 12.32 -7.28
C SER A 280 -9.23 11.67 -8.66
N ARG A 281 -8.76 12.28 -9.74
CA ARG A 281 -8.86 11.74 -11.11
C ARG A 281 -7.65 10.88 -11.44
N GLY A 282 -7.86 9.87 -12.28
CA GLY A 282 -6.81 8.94 -12.73
C GLY A 282 -6.56 7.78 -11.76
N VAL A 283 -7.41 7.57 -10.75
CA VAL A 283 -7.41 6.38 -9.90
C VAL A 283 -7.85 5.15 -10.71
N SER A 284 -7.17 4.02 -10.51
CA SER A 284 -7.43 2.77 -11.24
C SER A 284 -7.10 1.58 -10.38
N THR A 285 -7.81 0.48 -10.57
CA THR A 285 -7.53 -0.79 -9.88
C THR A 285 -6.22 -1.43 -10.33
N PHE A 286 -5.74 -1.10 -11.52
CA PHE A 286 -4.46 -1.53 -12.04
C PHE A 286 -3.91 -0.50 -13.02
N HIS A 287 -2.69 -0.03 -12.78
CA HIS A 287 -2.03 0.98 -13.60
C HIS A 287 -1.01 0.34 -14.54
N GLU A 288 -1.05 0.73 -15.81
CA GLU A 288 -0.12 0.30 -16.86
C GLU A 288 0.46 1.53 -17.59
N PRO A 289 1.16 2.46 -16.89
CA PRO A 289 1.72 3.63 -17.54
C PRO A 289 2.84 3.24 -18.50
N GLU A 290 2.80 3.77 -19.71
CA GLU A 290 3.88 3.57 -20.68
C GLU A 290 5.16 4.29 -20.22
N PRO A 291 6.36 3.70 -20.45
CA PRO A 291 7.64 4.34 -20.19
C PRO A 291 7.81 5.64 -20.98
N VAL A 292 8.32 6.69 -20.35
CA VAL A 292 8.49 7.99 -20.99
C VAL A 292 9.82 8.05 -21.75
N ARG A 293 9.76 7.79 -23.05
CA ARG A 293 10.93 7.83 -23.94
C ARG A 293 11.23 9.22 -24.51
N SER A 294 10.19 10.04 -24.70
CA SER A 294 10.32 11.40 -25.26
C SER A 294 10.86 12.41 -24.24
N TRP A 295 11.80 13.25 -24.66
CA TRP A 295 12.29 14.40 -23.89
C TRP A 295 11.29 15.56 -23.79
N LEU A 296 10.30 15.60 -24.68
CA LEU A 296 9.26 16.64 -24.73
C LEU A 296 7.94 16.18 -24.09
N GLY A 297 7.94 15.07 -23.36
CA GLY A 297 6.74 14.55 -22.70
C GLY A 297 6.24 15.51 -21.60
N PRO A 298 4.99 16.01 -21.66
CA PRO A 298 4.51 17.05 -20.75
C PRO A 298 4.48 16.58 -19.27
N LEU A 299 4.16 15.31 -19.03
CA LEU A 299 4.06 14.77 -17.67
C LEU A 299 5.42 14.68 -16.97
N TRP A 300 6.48 14.28 -17.68
CA TRP A 300 7.79 14.24 -17.04
C TRP A 300 8.34 15.65 -16.82
N LEU A 301 8.09 16.61 -17.73
CA LEU A 301 8.49 18.00 -17.54
C LEU A 301 7.78 18.62 -16.33
N ALA A 302 6.48 18.36 -16.18
CA ALA A 302 5.73 18.75 -14.99
C ALA A 302 6.28 18.10 -13.71
N GLY A 303 6.61 16.81 -13.75
CA GLY A 303 7.22 16.10 -12.63
C GLY A 303 8.62 16.58 -12.26
N ALA A 304 9.44 16.92 -13.27
CA ALA A 304 10.75 17.52 -13.05
C ALA A 304 10.63 18.92 -12.40
N ALA A 305 9.72 19.75 -12.91
CA ALA A 305 9.42 21.05 -12.32
C ALA A 305 8.92 20.92 -10.87
N LEU A 306 8.04 19.93 -10.59
CA LEU A 306 7.59 19.58 -9.26
C LEU A 306 8.77 19.20 -8.36
N ALA A 307 9.65 18.31 -8.79
CA ALA A 307 10.81 17.86 -8.04
C ALA A 307 11.75 19.03 -7.68
N ILE A 308 12.01 19.94 -8.64
CA ILE A 308 12.77 21.15 -8.42
C ILE A 308 12.06 22.06 -7.40
N GLY A 309 10.75 22.26 -7.55
CA GLY A 309 9.94 23.07 -6.63
C GLY A 309 9.98 22.53 -5.20
N VAL A 310 9.82 21.21 -5.04
CA VAL A 310 9.92 20.51 -3.74
C VAL A 310 11.33 20.65 -3.16
N ALA A 311 12.38 20.49 -3.96
CA ALA A 311 13.76 20.65 -3.50
C ALA A 311 14.03 22.08 -3.02
N VAL A 312 13.69 23.11 -3.81
CA VAL A 312 13.83 24.52 -3.45
C VAL A 312 13.03 24.85 -2.19
N ARG A 313 11.76 24.41 -2.12
CA ARG A 313 10.92 24.65 -0.94
C ARG A 313 11.49 23.95 0.29
N SER A 314 11.97 22.72 0.16
CA SER A 314 12.60 21.95 1.24
C SER A 314 13.81 22.70 1.82
N VAL A 315 14.69 23.25 0.97
CA VAL A 315 15.82 24.07 1.43
C VAL A 315 15.35 25.29 2.22
N VAL A 316 14.33 26.00 1.72
CA VAL A 316 13.78 27.18 2.40
C VAL A 316 13.19 26.82 3.76
N VAL A 317 12.38 25.76 3.86
CA VAL A 317 11.72 25.38 5.12
C VAL A 317 12.69 24.77 6.12
N LEU A 318 13.72 24.05 5.64
CA LEU A 318 14.82 23.58 6.49
C LEU A 318 15.58 24.76 7.11
N ARG A 319 15.98 25.75 6.32
CA ARG A 319 16.66 26.95 6.84
C ARG A 319 15.80 27.71 7.87
N ARG A 320 14.48 27.68 7.74
CA ARG A 320 13.53 28.33 8.66
C ARG A 320 13.12 27.45 9.84
N ARG A 321 13.60 26.22 9.91
CA ARG A 321 13.18 25.21 10.89
C ARG A 321 11.65 25.05 10.96
N SER A 322 10.98 25.12 9.80
CA SER A 322 9.53 24.93 9.74
C SER A 322 9.16 23.46 9.86
N PRO A 323 8.10 23.10 10.63
CA PRO A 323 7.55 21.73 10.64
C PRO A 323 7.13 21.21 9.26
N GLU A 324 6.91 22.09 8.30
CA GLU A 324 6.66 21.77 6.89
C GLU A 324 7.72 20.83 6.31
N ALA A 325 8.99 20.97 6.72
CA ALA A 325 10.09 20.13 6.25
C ALA A 325 9.83 18.64 6.50
N ALA A 326 9.22 18.29 7.63
CA ALA A 326 8.89 16.91 7.96
C ALA A 326 7.85 16.32 7.00
N PHE A 327 6.90 17.12 6.52
CA PHE A 327 5.85 16.67 5.61
C PHE A 327 6.35 16.51 4.17
N TRP A 328 7.24 17.40 3.69
CA TRP A 328 7.93 17.17 2.42
C TRP A 328 8.83 15.93 2.47
N ALA A 329 9.58 15.74 3.55
CA ALA A 329 10.37 14.53 3.74
C ALA A 329 9.49 13.27 3.79
N TRP A 330 8.30 13.37 4.39
CA TRP A 330 7.32 12.28 4.39
C TRP A 330 6.91 11.89 2.98
N ALA A 331 6.44 12.86 2.18
CA ALA A 331 6.00 12.60 0.81
C ALA A 331 7.14 12.00 -0.04
N VAL A 332 8.35 12.57 0.05
CA VAL A 332 9.53 12.10 -0.70
C VAL A 332 9.96 10.70 -0.24
N ALA A 333 10.08 10.46 1.08
CA ALA A 333 10.50 9.16 1.61
C ALA A 333 9.49 8.04 1.28
N SER A 334 8.19 8.37 1.20
CA SER A 334 7.17 7.41 0.79
C SER A 334 7.17 7.15 -0.72
N PHE A 335 7.57 8.13 -1.54
CA PHE A 335 7.63 7.99 -3.00
C PHE A 335 8.89 7.27 -3.49
N LEU A 336 10.05 7.51 -2.87
CA LEU A 336 11.34 7.01 -3.35
C LEU A 336 11.37 5.49 -3.61
N PRO A 337 10.87 4.61 -2.72
CA PRO A 337 10.92 3.16 -2.94
C PRO A 337 10.13 2.70 -4.18
N ILE A 338 9.07 3.41 -4.51
CA ILE A 338 8.14 3.07 -5.60
C ILE A 338 8.36 3.93 -6.86
N SER A 339 9.41 4.74 -6.87
CA SER A 339 9.69 5.72 -7.93
C SER A 339 10.09 5.10 -9.26
N GLN A 340 10.36 3.79 -9.32
CA GLN A 340 10.91 3.06 -10.49
C GLN A 340 12.34 3.48 -10.88
N ILE A 341 13.00 4.33 -10.09
CA ILE A 341 14.46 4.51 -10.21
C ILE A 341 15.15 3.19 -9.86
N PHE A 342 14.69 2.55 -8.78
CA PHE A 342 14.95 1.14 -8.49
C PHE A 342 13.76 0.32 -8.98
N PRO A 343 13.98 -0.86 -9.58
CA PRO A 343 12.89 -1.72 -10.02
C PRO A 343 11.92 -2.04 -8.87
N PHE A 344 10.63 -1.93 -9.13
CA PHE A 344 9.59 -2.26 -8.19
C PHE A 344 8.44 -2.96 -8.92
N LEU A 345 7.75 -3.88 -8.24
CA LEU A 345 6.81 -4.85 -8.84
C LEU A 345 5.73 -4.21 -9.74
N TYR A 346 5.16 -3.09 -9.32
CA TYR A 346 4.17 -2.36 -10.11
C TYR A 346 4.68 -0.95 -10.37
N PRO A 347 4.64 -0.46 -11.63
CA PRO A 347 5.06 0.89 -11.96
C PRO A 347 4.31 1.97 -11.19
N MET A 348 3.03 1.76 -10.96
CA MET A 348 2.14 2.67 -10.25
C MET A 348 0.97 1.89 -9.64
N ALA A 349 0.45 2.33 -8.48
CA ALA A 349 -0.76 1.79 -7.85
C ALA A 349 -1.40 2.85 -6.94
N ASP A 350 -2.74 2.87 -6.85
CA ASP A 350 -3.45 3.82 -5.97
C ASP A 350 -3.03 3.67 -4.51
N ARG A 351 -2.85 2.42 -4.03
CA ARG A 351 -2.42 2.10 -2.66
C ARG A 351 -1.05 2.69 -2.27
N TYR A 352 -0.21 3.08 -3.22
CA TYR A 352 1.06 3.73 -2.92
C TYR A 352 0.85 5.19 -2.49
N LEU A 353 -0.19 5.84 -3.01
CA LEU A 353 -0.53 7.21 -2.65
C LEU A 353 -0.99 7.32 -1.18
N TYR A 354 -1.47 6.22 -0.58
CA TYR A 354 -1.92 6.19 0.81
C TYR A 354 -0.89 6.76 1.81
N PHE A 355 0.40 6.47 1.61
CA PHE A 355 1.47 6.99 2.45
C PHE A 355 2.02 8.35 1.98
N ILE A 356 1.90 8.67 0.70
CA ILE A 356 2.38 9.94 0.14
C ILE A 356 1.41 11.09 0.49
N LEU A 357 0.11 10.84 0.41
CA LEU A 357 -0.96 11.83 0.55
C LEU A 357 -0.92 12.61 1.88
N PRO A 358 -0.71 11.99 3.06
CA PRO A 358 -0.61 12.74 4.32
C PRO A 358 0.56 13.73 4.34
N GLY A 359 1.68 13.37 3.73
CA GLY A 359 2.82 14.26 3.56
C GLY A 359 2.48 15.47 2.68
N LEU A 360 1.85 15.24 1.51
CA LEU A 360 1.41 16.30 0.61
C LEU A 360 0.36 17.21 1.27
N LEU A 361 -0.64 16.65 1.97
CA LEU A 361 -1.66 17.42 2.70
C LEU A 361 -1.01 18.30 3.77
N GLY A 362 -0.14 17.74 4.61
CA GLY A 362 0.57 18.49 5.64
C GLY A 362 1.40 19.62 5.05
N ALA A 363 2.20 19.33 4.01
CA ALA A 363 3.01 20.33 3.33
C ALA A 363 2.14 21.46 2.74
N ALA A 364 1.05 21.11 2.02
CA ALA A 364 0.14 22.09 1.43
C ALA A 364 -0.50 23.01 2.49
N LEU A 365 -0.89 22.47 3.65
CA LEU A 365 -1.47 23.26 4.75
C LEU A 365 -0.46 24.23 5.35
N PHE A 366 0.80 23.82 5.50
CA PHE A 366 1.86 24.71 5.97
C PHE A 366 2.21 25.79 4.95
N VAL A 367 2.24 25.45 3.64
CA VAL A 367 2.40 26.44 2.55
C VAL A 367 1.26 27.45 2.59
N ALA A 368 0.00 27.00 2.67
CA ALA A 368 -1.15 27.89 2.74
C ALA A 368 -1.09 28.82 3.96
N ARG A 369 -0.67 28.30 5.13
CA ARG A 369 -0.45 29.09 6.35
C ARG A 369 0.67 30.15 6.17
N ASP A 370 1.78 29.78 5.52
CA ASP A 370 2.90 30.70 5.26
C ASP A 370 2.46 31.84 4.31
N VAL A 371 1.71 31.52 3.25
CA VAL A 371 1.13 32.50 2.32
C VAL A 371 0.18 33.43 3.06
N ALA A 372 -0.78 32.90 3.84
CA ALA A 372 -1.75 33.69 4.59
C ALA A 372 -1.08 34.66 5.57
N ARG A 373 -0.02 34.23 6.27
CA ARG A 373 0.74 35.09 7.18
C ARG A 373 1.46 36.23 6.46
N ARG A 374 1.97 36.01 5.27
CA ARG A 374 2.65 37.04 4.47
C ARG A 374 1.67 38.04 3.86
N SER A 375 0.47 37.61 3.53
CA SER A 375 -0.60 38.45 2.98
C SER A 375 -1.36 39.23 4.05
N GLY A 376 -1.45 38.70 5.28
CA GLY A 376 -2.28 39.22 6.38
C GLY A 376 -1.88 40.57 6.97
N GLY A 377 -0.78 41.18 6.49
CA GLY A 377 -0.40 42.56 6.84
C GLY A 377 -0.71 43.59 5.74
N ARG A 378 -1.14 43.16 4.55
CA ARG A 378 -1.29 44.03 3.36
C ARG A 378 -2.71 44.10 2.77
N VAL A 379 -3.56 43.10 3.05
CA VAL A 379 -4.95 43.05 2.53
C VAL A 379 -5.84 42.56 3.67
N ALA A 380 -6.86 43.35 4.03
CA ALA A 380 -7.92 42.90 4.92
C ALA A 380 -8.61 41.69 4.27
N THR A 381 -8.56 40.52 4.94
CA THR A 381 -9.26 39.34 4.42
C THR A 381 -10.76 39.59 4.52
N PRO A 382 -11.52 39.52 3.42
CA PRO A 382 -12.97 39.71 3.48
C PRO A 382 -13.64 38.72 4.44
N ASP A 383 -14.63 39.14 5.20
CA ASP A 383 -15.34 38.30 6.20
C ASP A 383 -15.97 37.03 5.62
N TRP A 384 -16.24 37.02 4.34
CA TRP A 384 -16.79 35.85 3.64
C TRP A 384 -15.75 34.76 3.33
N LEU A 385 -14.44 35.09 3.27
CA LEU A 385 -13.39 34.17 2.84
C LEU A 385 -13.25 32.92 3.74
N PRO A 386 -13.28 32.99 5.08
CA PRO A 386 -13.29 31.81 5.95
C PRO A 386 -14.51 30.91 5.74
N ARG A 387 -15.68 31.52 5.48
CA ARG A 387 -16.92 30.77 5.21
C ARG A 387 -16.84 30.07 3.84
N ALA A 388 -16.35 30.76 2.82
CA ALA A 388 -16.14 30.19 1.48
C ALA A 388 -15.12 29.04 1.48
N THR A 389 -14.02 29.17 2.21
CA THR A 389 -13.02 28.08 2.32
C THR A 389 -13.58 26.87 3.06
N THR A 390 -14.38 27.07 4.12
CA THR A 390 -15.06 25.98 4.83
C THR A 390 -16.09 25.29 3.92
N PHE A 391 -16.88 26.07 3.19
CA PHE A 391 -17.85 25.54 2.24
C PHE A 391 -17.18 24.75 1.12
N ALA A 392 -16.09 25.28 0.52
CA ALA A 392 -15.32 24.57 -0.50
C ALA A 392 -14.72 23.26 0.02
N ALA A 393 -14.20 23.24 1.25
CA ALA A 393 -13.70 22.03 1.88
C ALA A 393 -14.82 20.99 2.12
N LEU A 394 -16.01 21.42 2.50
CA LEU A 394 -17.17 20.53 2.66
C LEU A 394 -17.63 19.95 1.32
N VAL A 395 -17.73 20.79 0.28
CA VAL A 395 -18.06 20.33 -1.08
C VAL A 395 -17.06 19.31 -1.58
N LEU A 396 -15.77 19.54 -1.37
CA LEU A 396 -14.70 18.61 -1.72
C LEU A 396 -14.81 17.29 -0.94
N ALA A 397 -15.09 17.36 0.37
CA ALA A 397 -15.29 16.18 1.20
C ALA A 397 -16.48 15.33 0.73
N VAL A 398 -17.60 15.96 0.37
CA VAL A 398 -18.78 15.28 -0.19
C VAL A 398 -18.45 14.66 -1.56
N ALA A 399 -17.76 15.39 -2.42
CA ALA A 399 -17.34 14.89 -3.73
C ALA A 399 -16.38 13.68 -3.59
N PHE A 400 -15.42 13.74 -2.66
CA PHE A 400 -14.53 12.61 -2.37
C PHE A 400 -15.28 11.42 -1.77
N ALA A 401 -16.22 11.66 -0.85
CA ALA A 401 -17.05 10.60 -0.26
C ALA A 401 -17.87 9.87 -1.35
N ALA A 402 -18.53 10.63 -2.22
CA ALA A 402 -19.31 10.07 -3.34
C ALA A 402 -18.44 9.29 -4.32
N HIS A 403 -17.26 9.81 -4.68
CA HIS A 403 -16.33 9.14 -5.56
C HIS A 403 -15.76 7.87 -4.89
N SER A 404 -15.35 7.93 -3.62
CA SER A 404 -14.87 6.77 -2.87
C SER A 404 -15.94 5.69 -2.72
N PHE A 405 -17.20 6.07 -2.49
CA PHE A 405 -18.32 5.13 -2.46
C PHE A 405 -18.49 4.39 -3.79
N ALA A 406 -18.44 5.11 -4.91
CA ALA A 406 -18.50 4.53 -6.25
C ALA A 406 -17.29 3.61 -6.51
N ARG A 407 -16.07 4.05 -6.14
CA ARG A 407 -14.84 3.26 -6.27
C ARG A 407 -14.87 2.00 -5.39
N ALA A 408 -15.37 2.07 -4.16
CA ALA A 408 -15.53 0.91 -3.27
C ALA A 408 -16.40 -0.18 -3.91
N GLY A 409 -17.44 0.20 -4.67
CA GLY A 409 -18.28 -0.73 -5.41
C GLY A 409 -17.57 -1.53 -6.50
N ILE A 410 -16.42 -1.06 -6.98
CA ILE A 410 -15.60 -1.78 -7.96
C ILE A 410 -14.97 -3.01 -7.30
N TRP A 411 -14.51 -2.90 -6.07
CA TRP A 411 -13.89 -3.98 -5.29
C TRP A 411 -14.89 -5.07 -4.83
N ALA A 412 -16.17 -4.88 -5.08
CA ALA A 412 -17.19 -5.92 -4.82
C ALA A 412 -17.22 -7.04 -5.87
N SER A 413 -16.43 -6.96 -6.97
CA SER A 413 -16.48 -7.95 -8.04
C SER A 413 -15.18 -8.00 -8.85
N PRO A 414 -14.62 -9.22 -9.10
CA PRO A 414 -13.40 -9.36 -9.92
C PRO A 414 -13.61 -8.83 -11.36
N VAL A 415 -14.81 -8.96 -11.90
CA VAL A 415 -15.15 -8.45 -13.24
C VAL A 415 -15.09 -6.92 -13.28
N ARG A 416 -15.60 -6.25 -12.22
CA ARG A 416 -15.53 -4.78 -12.13
C ARG A 416 -14.09 -4.28 -11.99
N VAL A 417 -13.27 -4.96 -11.17
CA VAL A 417 -11.85 -4.66 -11.01
C VAL A 417 -11.12 -4.72 -12.35
N LEU A 418 -11.33 -5.81 -13.12
CA LEU A 418 -10.71 -5.98 -14.43
C LEU A 418 -11.22 -4.94 -15.44
N SER A 419 -12.52 -4.65 -15.45
CA SER A 419 -13.13 -3.68 -16.36
C SER A 419 -12.68 -2.24 -16.08
N ASP A 420 -12.48 -1.88 -14.81
CA ASP A 420 -11.95 -0.57 -14.41
C ASP A 420 -10.51 -0.38 -14.91
N ALA A 421 -9.65 -1.38 -14.73
CA ALA A 421 -8.28 -1.36 -15.25
C ALA A 421 -8.26 -1.18 -16.78
N ALA A 422 -9.09 -1.95 -17.49
CA ALA A 422 -9.21 -1.89 -18.93
C ALA A 422 -9.70 -0.53 -19.44
N ALA A 423 -10.63 0.11 -18.72
CA ALA A 423 -11.15 1.43 -19.07
C ALA A 423 -10.10 2.54 -18.93
N HIS A 424 -9.23 2.46 -17.93
CA HIS A 424 -8.18 3.44 -17.68
C HIS A 424 -6.95 3.24 -18.57
N TYR A 425 -6.67 1.99 -18.97
CA TYR A 425 -5.53 1.60 -19.81
C TYR A 425 -5.98 0.75 -21.00
N PRO A 426 -6.63 1.35 -22.03
CA PRO A 426 -7.24 0.61 -23.14
C PRO A 426 -6.23 -0.14 -24.01
N ASN A 427 -4.95 0.23 -23.96
CA ASN A 427 -3.86 -0.48 -24.66
C ASN A 427 -3.14 -1.49 -23.75
N GLY A 428 -3.49 -1.57 -22.47
CA GLY A 428 -2.83 -2.42 -21.49
C GLY A 428 -3.25 -3.89 -21.60
N ARG A 429 -2.51 -4.77 -20.91
CA ARG A 429 -2.77 -6.22 -20.88
C ARG A 429 -4.14 -6.56 -20.30
N MET A 430 -4.63 -5.77 -19.32
CA MET A 430 -5.97 -6.00 -18.73
C MET A 430 -7.09 -5.72 -19.73
N ALA A 431 -6.92 -4.70 -20.59
CA ALA A 431 -7.86 -4.42 -21.67
C ALA A 431 -7.90 -5.58 -22.69
N ARG A 432 -6.75 -6.17 -23.02
CA ARG A 432 -6.68 -7.35 -23.91
C ARG A 432 -7.37 -8.56 -23.30
N LEU A 433 -7.29 -8.79 -21.97
CA LEU A 433 -8.03 -9.85 -21.29
C LEU A 433 -9.55 -9.61 -21.36
N VAL A 434 -10.01 -8.38 -21.15
CA VAL A 434 -11.44 -8.03 -21.30
C VAL A 434 -11.93 -8.24 -22.73
N GLU A 435 -11.12 -7.84 -23.72
CA GLU A 435 -11.40 -8.06 -25.15
C GLU A 435 -11.53 -9.56 -25.44
N ALA A 436 -10.60 -10.38 -24.99
CA ALA A 436 -10.61 -11.83 -25.15
C ALA A 436 -11.87 -12.47 -24.56
N ARG A 437 -12.23 -12.10 -23.32
CA ARG A 437 -13.44 -12.60 -22.64
C ARG A 437 -14.71 -12.26 -23.41
N ARG A 438 -14.83 -11.03 -23.90
CA ARG A 438 -15.98 -10.58 -24.71
C ARG A 438 -16.08 -11.35 -26.03
N ALA A 439 -14.96 -11.51 -26.73
CA ALA A 439 -14.89 -12.24 -27.99
C ALA A 439 -15.28 -13.73 -27.79
N ALA A 440 -14.71 -14.39 -26.78
CA ALA A 440 -15.03 -15.77 -26.44
C ALA A 440 -16.51 -15.96 -26.09
N GLN A 441 -17.09 -15.08 -25.30
CA GLN A 441 -18.51 -15.08 -24.96
C GLN A 441 -19.42 -14.80 -26.20
N GLY A 442 -18.90 -14.03 -27.15
CA GLY A 442 -19.56 -13.78 -28.45
C GLY A 442 -19.38 -14.90 -29.47
N GLY A 443 -18.63 -15.97 -29.16
CA GLY A 443 -18.34 -17.08 -30.05
C GLY A 443 -17.25 -16.82 -31.08
N ASP A 444 -16.56 -15.69 -31.01
CA ASP A 444 -15.43 -15.34 -31.89
C ASP A 444 -14.10 -15.81 -31.28
N SER A 445 -13.76 -17.08 -31.49
CA SER A 445 -12.55 -17.71 -30.99
C SER A 445 -11.28 -17.07 -31.60
N ASP A 446 -11.33 -16.62 -32.85
CA ASP A 446 -10.16 -16.01 -33.52
C ASP A 446 -9.80 -14.68 -32.89
N ALA A 447 -10.78 -13.80 -32.69
CA ALA A 447 -10.58 -12.52 -32.00
C ALA A 447 -10.15 -12.73 -30.54
N ALA A 448 -10.74 -13.73 -29.84
CA ALA A 448 -10.38 -14.04 -28.45
C ALA A 448 -8.92 -14.46 -28.32
N ILE A 449 -8.45 -15.39 -29.15
CA ILE A 449 -7.07 -15.88 -29.14
C ILE A 449 -6.11 -14.76 -29.54
N ALA A 450 -6.43 -13.98 -30.57
CA ALA A 450 -5.61 -12.83 -30.95
C ALA A 450 -5.44 -11.80 -29.80
N ALA A 451 -6.49 -11.56 -29.02
CA ALA A 451 -6.44 -10.70 -27.86
C ALA A 451 -5.58 -11.30 -26.73
N LEU A 452 -5.68 -12.61 -26.45
CA LEU A 452 -4.83 -13.29 -25.47
C LEU A 452 -3.35 -13.28 -25.85
N LEU A 453 -3.02 -13.48 -27.13
CA LEU A 453 -1.64 -13.37 -27.62
C LEU A 453 -1.08 -11.96 -27.43
N ARG A 454 -1.89 -10.92 -27.68
CA ARG A 454 -1.51 -9.53 -27.37
C ARG A 454 -1.32 -9.30 -25.87
N ALA A 455 -2.19 -9.86 -25.01
CA ALA A 455 -2.02 -9.81 -23.57
C ALA A 455 -0.69 -10.46 -23.13
N ARG A 456 -0.35 -11.61 -23.72
CA ARG A 456 0.93 -12.29 -23.48
C ARG A 456 2.14 -11.43 -23.87
N GLN A 457 2.11 -10.78 -25.03
CA GLN A 457 3.15 -9.85 -25.48
C GLN A 457 3.34 -8.67 -24.52
N LEU A 458 2.26 -8.24 -23.85
CA LEU A 458 2.26 -7.20 -22.81
C LEU A 458 2.65 -7.74 -21.42
N GLY A 459 3.14 -8.99 -21.33
CA GLY A 459 3.65 -9.58 -20.09
C GLY A 459 2.61 -10.33 -19.25
N PHE A 460 1.43 -10.68 -19.81
CA PHE A 460 0.50 -11.58 -19.11
C PHE A 460 1.11 -12.99 -19.00
N ASN A 461 1.06 -13.56 -17.78
CA ASN A 461 1.69 -14.86 -17.48
C ASN A 461 0.83 -15.79 -16.59
N GLY A 462 -0.48 -15.54 -16.48
CA GLY A 462 -1.40 -16.29 -15.64
C GLY A 462 -2.05 -17.48 -16.38
N TYR A 463 -1.37 -18.61 -16.56
CA TYR A 463 -1.95 -19.78 -17.23
C TYR A 463 -3.13 -20.39 -16.45
N GLU A 464 -3.05 -20.47 -15.12
CA GLU A 464 -4.15 -20.96 -14.27
C GLU A 464 -5.40 -20.09 -14.42
N GLN A 465 -5.21 -18.77 -14.51
CA GLN A 465 -6.30 -17.82 -14.74
C GLN A 465 -6.98 -18.07 -16.09
N LEU A 466 -6.22 -18.38 -17.14
CA LEU A 466 -6.81 -18.70 -18.46
C LEU A 466 -7.63 -19.98 -18.41
N GLN A 467 -7.13 -21.01 -17.73
CA GLN A 467 -7.81 -22.32 -17.63
C GLN A 467 -9.04 -22.26 -16.73
N SER A 468 -9.01 -21.46 -15.66
CA SER A 468 -10.11 -21.38 -14.69
C SER A 468 -11.15 -20.30 -15.00
N ASP A 469 -10.93 -19.44 -16.01
CA ASP A 469 -11.86 -18.36 -16.35
C ASP A 469 -13.09 -18.90 -17.08
N PRO A 470 -14.30 -18.86 -16.47
CA PRO A 470 -15.52 -19.36 -17.12
C PRO A 470 -15.85 -18.63 -18.44
N ALA A 471 -15.39 -17.37 -18.59
CA ALA A 471 -15.63 -16.59 -19.81
C ALA A 471 -14.80 -17.10 -21.00
N LEU A 472 -13.75 -17.88 -20.75
CA LEU A 472 -12.87 -18.48 -21.76
C LEU A 472 -13.16 -19.97 -21.98
N ALA A 473 -14.15 -20.55 -21.29
CA ALA A 473 -14.45 -21.99 -21.37
C ALA A 473 -14.71 -22.47 -22.80
N SER A 474 -15.26 -21.62 -23.68
CA SER A 474 -15.50 -21.96 -25.10
C SER A 474 -14.20 -22.14 -25.91
N LEU A 475 -13.06 -21.71 -25.39
CA LEU A 475 -11.75 -21.86 -26.03
C LEU A 475 -11.04 -23.16 -25.64
N HIS A 476 -11.53 -23.86 -24.61
CA HIS A 476 -10.97 -25.15 -24.20
C HIS A 476 -11.08 -26.15 -25.33
N GLY A 477 -9.99 -26.82 -25.69
CA GLY A 477 -9.90 -27.72 -26.83
C GLY A 477 -9.51 -27.05 -28.15
N ASP A 478 -9.45 -25.71 -28.25
CA ASP A 478 -8.81 -25.04 -29.39
C ASP A 478 -7.28 -25.21 -29.29
N PRO A 479 -6.64 -25.83 -30.31
CA PRO A 479 -5.20 -26.11 -30.26
C PRO A 479 -4.31 -24.85 -30.02
N ARG A 480 -4.78 -23.68 -30.46
CA ARG A 480 -4.06 -22.41 -30.31
C ARG A 480 -4.13 -21.89 -28.86
N PHE A 481 -5.30 -22.03 -28.22
CA PHE A 481 -5.50 -21.71 -26.81
C PHE A 481 -4.63 -22.62 -25.92
N GLU A 482 -4.69 -23.93 -26.17
CA GLU A 482 -3.89 -24.90 -25.44
C GLU A 482 -2.39 -24.70 -25.65
N ALA A 483 -1.96 -24.28 -26.85
CA ALA A 483 -0.57 -23.92 -27.13
C ALA A 483 -0.12 -22.71 -26.32
N LEU A 484 -0.96 -21.67 -26.22
CA LEU A 484 -0.67 -20.49 -25.40
C LEU A 484 -0.58 -20.83 -23.90
N VAL A 485 -1.51 -21.63 -23.39
CA VAL A 485 -1.48 -22.10 -22.00
C VAL A 485 -0.19 -22.86 -21.72
N ARG A 486 0.20 -23.81 -22.60
CA ARG A 486 1.45 -24.57 -22.48
C ARG A 486 2.70 -23.68 -22.56
N GLU A 487 2.71 -22.67 -23.43
CA GLU A 487 3.82 -21.71 -23.53
C GLU A 487 4.02 -20.96 -22.20
N ILE A 488 2.91 -20.43 -21.64
CA ILE A 488 2.97 -19.70 -20.37
C ILE A 488 3.40 -20.64 -19.24
N ALA A 489 2.81 -21.83 -19.14
CA ALA A 489 3.16 -22.82 -18.14
C ALA A 489 4.65 -23.23 -18.24
N THR A 490 5.20 -23.34 -19.46
CA THR A 490 6.63 -23.64 -19.67
C THR A 490 7.53 -22.56 -19.07
N SER A 491 7.16 -21.29 -19.15
CA SER A 491 7.93 -20.21 -18.51
C SER A 491 7.97 -20.35 -16.98
N TRP A 492 6.90 -20.86 -16.37
CA TRP A 492 6.85 -21.17 -14.94
C TRP A 492 7.70 -22.40 -14.58
N VAL A 493 7.65 -23.45 -15.40
CA VAL A 493 8.51 -24.63 -15.23
C VAL A 493 9.97 -24.21 -15.23
N THR A 494 10.43 -23.47 -16.23
CA THR A 494 11.82 -22.98 -16.32
C THR A 494 12.23 -22.19 -15.07
N ARG A 495 11.33 -21.37 -14.54
CA ARG A 495 11.59 -20.54 -13.34
C ARG A 495 11.78 -21.38 -12.07
N PHE A 496 10.93 -22.40 -11.85
CA PHE A 496 10.90 -23.15 -10.59
C PHE A 496 11.75 -24.42 -10.62
N GLU A 497 11.97 -25.03 -11.78
CA GLU A 497 12.77 -26.25 -11.91
C GLU A 497 14.24 -26.03 -11.54
N ALA A 498 14.76 -24.84 -11.80
CA ALA A 498 16.12 -24.47 -11.46
C ALA A 498 16.36 -24.27 -9.94
N LYS A 499 15.30 -24.20 -9.12
CA LYS A 499 15.40 -23.99 -7.67
C LYS A 499 15.73 -25.31 -6.95
N SER A 500 16.93 -25.40 -6.39
CA SER A 500 17.37 -26.57 -5.61
C SER A 500 16.71 -26.67 -4.23
N ASP A 501 16.29 -25.52 -3.66
CA ASP A 501 15.68 -25.35 -2.34
C ASP A 501 14.18 -25.03 -2.40
N ALA A 502 13.50 -25.47 -3.48
CA ALA A 502 12.09 -25.20 -3.68
C ALA A 502 11.25 -25.71 -2.50
N THR A 503 10.41 -24.84 -1.96
CA THR A 503 9.49 -25.16 -0.87
C THR A 503 8.34 -26.04 -1.35
N GLN A 504 7.60 -26.65 -0.41
CA GLN A 504 6.42 -27.48 -0.70
C GLN A 504 5.43 -26.78 -1.63
N ILE A 505 5.24 -25.48 -1.47
CA ILE A 505 4.30 -24.69 -2.26
C ILE A 505 4.87 -24.37 -3.66
N GLU A 506 6.15 -24.05 -3.75
CA GLU A 506 6.80 -23.85 -5.04
C GLU A 506 6.83 -25.16 -5.86
N LEU A 507 7.05 -26.29 -5.21
CA LEU A 507 6.92 -27.60 -5.87
C LEU A 507 5.48 -27.87 -6.32
N ARG A 508 4.47 -27.51 -5.51
CA ARG A 508 3.07 -27.62 -5.95
C ARG A 508 2.81 -26.73 -7.16
N THR A 509 3.29 -25.46 -7.16
CA THR A 509 3.16 -24.55 -8.31
C THR A 509 3.87 -25.11 -9.56
N LEU A 510 5.04 -25.72 -9.37
CA LEU A 510 5.74 -26.42 -10.45
C LEU A 510 4.93 -27.60 -10.99
N ALA A 511 4.32 -28.38 -10.11
CA ALA A 511 3.47 -29.50 -10.51
C ALA A 511 2.23 -29.04 -11.32
N THR A 512 1.56 -27.97 -10.90
CA THR A 512 0.43 -27.40 -11.66
C THR A 512 0.86 -26.89 -13.04
N ALA A 513 2.06 -26.33 -13.16
CA ALA A 513 2.60 -25.93 -14.46
C ALA A 513 2.88 -27.14 -15.37
N TYR A 514 3.40 -28.24 -14.82
CA TYR A 514 3.54 -29.49 -15.59
C TYR A 514 2.20 -30.09 -16.01
N LEU A 515 1.16 -30.01 -15.16
CA LEU A 515 -0.20 -30.41 -15.53
C LEU A 515 -0.73 -29.59 -16.70
N ALA A 516 -0.54 -28.29 -16.68
CA ALA A 516 -0.96 -27.39 -17.76
C ALA A 516 -0.20 -27.67 -19.09
N ARG A 517 0.99 -28.29 -19.01
CA ARG A 517 1.72 -28.79 -20.19
C ARG A 517 1.21 -30.16 -20.70
N GLY A 518 0.46 -30.89 -19.88
CA GLY A 518 0.04 -32.27 -20.15
C GLY A 518 0.98 -33.33 -19.54
N ASP A 519 1.99 -32.95 -18.77
CA ASP A 519 3.01 -33.84 -18.20
C ASP A 519 2.57 -34.39 -16.83
N ARG A 520 1.44 -35.11 -16.78
CA ARG A 520 0.79 -35.60 -15.56
C ARG A 520 1.70 -36.43 -14.66
N ASP A 521 2.44 -37.39 -15.23
CA ASP A 521 3.29 -38.27 -14.45
C ASP A 521 4.45 -37.52 -13.78
N VAL A 522 4.95 -36.45 -14.43
CA VAL A 522 5.94 -35.55 -13.86
C VAL A 522 5.34 -34.77 -12.70
N ALA A 523 4.14 -34.22 -12.89
CA ALA A 523 3.44 -33.47 -11.86
C ALA A 523 3.19 -34.31 -10.60
N ILE A 524 2.75 -35.57 -10.73
CA ILE A 524 2.57 -36.49 -9.61
C ILE A 524 3.90 -36.68 -8.83
N ARG A 525 5.01 -36.97 -9.52
CA ARG A 525 6.31 -37.12 -8.85
C ARG A 525 6.75 -35.86 -8.11
N ILE A 526 6.44 -34.67 -8.65
CA ILE A 526 6.76 -33.41 -7.99
C ILE A 526 5.89 -33.20 -6.76
N LEU A 527 4.58 -33.53 -6.83
CA LEU A 527 3.68 -33.46 -5.67
C LEU A 527 4.11 -34.46 -4.56
N GLU A 528 4.55 -35.66 -4.94
CA GLU A 528 5.11 -36.64 -3.99
C GLU A 528 6.39 -36.11 -3.32
N ARG A 529 7.27 -35.47 -4.09
CA ARG A 529 8.46 -34.79 -3.55
C ARG A 529 8.06 -33.66 -2.59
N ALA A 530 7.02 -32.87 -2.93
CA ALA A 530 6.49 -31.84 -2.05
C ALA A 530 5.91 -32.42 -0.77
N LEU A 531 5.15 -33.51 -0.85
CA LEU A 531 4.59 -34.22 0.30
C LEU A 531 5.69 -34.80 1.23
N ALA A 532 6.79 -35.29 0.64
CA ALA A 532 7.90 -35.83 1.39
C ALA A 532 8.66 -34.78 2.24
N GLN A 533 8.52 -33.48 1.93
CA GLN A 533 9.09 -32.40 2.75
C GLN A 533 8.34 -32.22 4.07
N GLY A 534 7.08 -32.63 4.14
CA GLY A 534 6.18 -32.39 5.27
C GLY A 534 5.86 -30.90 5.42
N GLY A 535 4.60 -30.59 5.69
CA GLY A 535 4.21 -29.20 5.86
C GLY A 535 2.69 -28.99 5.96
N PRO A 536 2.24 -27.74 6.03
CA PRO A 536 0.85 -27.42 6.34
C PRO A 536 -0.14 -27.76 5.22
N ILE A 537 0.33 -28.07 4.00
CA ILE A 537 -0.53 -28.45 2.87
C ILE A 537 -0.50 -29.96 2.55
N ASP A 538 0.04 -30.78 3.45
CA ASP A 538 0.15 -32.24 3.24
C ASP A 538 -1.17 -32.91 2.90
N ALA A 539 -2.27 -32.57 3.58
CA ALA A 539 -3.59 -33.12 3.30
C ALA A 539 -4.03 -32.78 1.87
N ARG A 540 -3.87 -31.54 1.47
CA ARG A 540 -4.20 -31.08 0.11
C ARG A 540 -3.35 -31.77 -0.96
N LEU A 541 -2.06 -31.97 -0.71
CA LEU A 541 -1.18 -32.66 -1.66
C LEU A 541 -1.58 -34.12 -1.84
N ARG A 542 -1.99 -34.83 -0.78
CA ARG A 542 -2.51 -36.21 -0.86
C ARG A 542 -3.76 -36.25 -1.74
N ASP A 543 -4.72 -35.37 -1.46
CA ASP A 543 -5.96 -35.30 -2.24
C ASP A 543 -5.68 -35.02 -3.72
N GLU A 544 -4.77 -34.09 -4.04
CA GLU A 544 -4.39 -33.76 -5.43
C GLU A 544 -3.69 -34.97 -6.12
N ILE A 545 -2.81 -35.67 -5.44
CA ILE A 545 -2.15 -36.87 -5.96
C ILE A 545 -3.18 -37.97 -6.25
N ASP A 546 -4.08 -38.22 -5.31
CA ASP A 546 -5.09 -39.26 -5.43
C ASP A 546 -6.09 -38.96 -6.57
N GLN A 547 -6.52 -37.70 -6.68
CA GLN A 547 -7.35 -37.24 -7.80
C GLN A 547 -6.63 -37.44 -9.15
N LEU A 548 -5.38 -37.04 -9.24
CA LEU A 548 -4.61 -37.22 -10.47
C LEU A 548 -4.40 -38.70 -10.84
N ARG A 549 -4.20 -39.58 -9.88
CA ARG A 549 -4.06 -41.03 -10.11
C ARG A 549 -5.36 -41.68 -10.52
N ALA A 550 -6.52 -41.18 -10.06
CA ALA A 550 -7.84 -41.70 -10.40
C ALA A 550 -8.30 -41.34 -11.81
N LEU A 551 -7.73 -40.32 -12.46
CA LEU A 551 -8.09 -39.98 -13.84
C LEU A 551 -7.62 -41.07 -14.82
N PRO A 552 -8.38 -41.43 -15.87
CA PRO A 552 -7.91 -42.37 -16.91
C PRO A 552 -6.66 -41.85 -17.62
N ARG A 553 -5.81 -42.79 -18.08
CA ARG A 553 -4.57 -42.46 -18.80
C ARG A 553 -4.85 -41.88 -20.17
#